data_a3449887a797d98f708c35c495bede92
#
_entry.id   a3449887a797d98f708c35c495bede92
#
_cell.length_a   1.000
_cell.length_b   1.000
_cell.length_c   1.000
_cell.angle_alpha   90.00
_cell.angle_beta   90.00
_cell.angle_gamma   90.00
#
_symmetry.space_group_name_H-M   'P 1'
#
loop_
_entity.id
_entity.type
_entity.pdbx_description
1 polymer ?
#
loop_
_entity_poly.entity_id
_entity_poly.type
_entity_poly.pdbx_seq_one_letter_code
_entity_poly.pdbx_strand_id
1 'polypeptide(L)'
;MIISGLVQGVCFRAETRDTAMGLGLGGWVRNRSDGKVEAVFEGERENVERMVDFCRTGPPGAGVEDIDIKWESYKGEFGSFHVRQ
;
A
#
# COMPACT_ATOMS: atom_id res chain seq x y z
N MET A 1 5.66 3.89 -2.74
CA MET A 1 4.55 3.76 -3.72
C MET A 1 3.55 4.87 -3.50
N ILE A 2 3.13 5.52 -4.57
CA ILE A 2 2.10 6.56 -4.50
C ILE A 2 0.95 6.15 -5.42
N ILE A 3 -0.26 6.14 -4.88
CA ILE A 3 -1.45 5.66 -5.57
C ILE A 3 -2.39 6.83 -5.77
N SER A 4 -2.79 7.06 -7.00
CA SER A 4 -3.64 8.19 -7.40
C SER A 4 -5.00 7.72 -7.87
N GLY A 5 -5.99 8.60 -7.78
CA GLY A 5 -7.37 8.34 -8.21
C GLY A 5 -8.33 8.45 -7.05
N LEU A 6 -9.46 7.75 -7.13
CA LEU A 6 -10.43 7.68 -6.04
C LEU A 6 -9.95 6.63 -5.04
N VAL A 7 -9.07 7.05 -4.13
CA VAL A 7 -8.38 6.14 -3.19
C VAL A 7 -8.54 6.55 -1.73
N GLN A 8 -9.06 7.73 -1.45
CA GLN A 8 -9.40 8.14 -0.09
C GLN A 8 -10.91 8.01 0.14
N GLY A 9 -11.30 7.70 1.38
CA GLY A 9 -12.71 7.56 1.73
C GLY A 9 -13.36 6.27 1.25
N VAL A 10 -12.58 5.29 0.79
CA VAL A 10 -13.07 4.01 0.24
C VAL A 10 -12.46 2.81 0.96
N CYS A 11 -12.06 2.98 2.21
CA CYS A 11 -11.41 1.96 3.06
C CYS A 11 -10.08 1.44 2.47
N PHE A 12 -9.44 2.21 1.61
CA PHE A 12 -8.19 1.78 0.94
C PHE A 12 -7.11 1.46 1.95
N ARG A 13 -6.91 2.33 2.94
CA ARG A 13 -5.86 2.13 3.95
C ARG A 13 -6.09 0.87 4.79
N ALA A 14 -7.33 0.64 5.23
CA ALA A 14 -7.67 -0.51 6.05
C ALA A 14 -7.48 -1.82 5.28
N GLU A 15 -7.94 -1.87 4.04
CA GLU A 15 -7.81 -3.05 3.19
C GLU A 15 -6.34 -3.30 2.81
N THR A 16 -5.58 -2.25 2.57
CA THR A 16 -4.14 -2.35 2.31
C THR A 16 -3.42 -2.95 3.52
N ARG A 17 -3.73 -2.45 4.71
CA ARG A 17 -3.15 -2.98 5.95
C ARG A 17 -3.47 -4.46 6.11
N ASP A 18 -4.73 -4.84 5.97
CA ASP A 18 -5.15 -6.22 6.18
C ASP A 18 -4.50 -7.16 5.16
N THR A 19 -4.42 -6.74 3.91
CA THR A 19 -3.77 -7.52 2.86
C THR A 19 -2.27 -7.66 3.13
N ALA A 20 -1.60 -6.58 3.51
CA ALA A 20 -0.18 -6.60 3.81
C ALA A 20 0.13 -7.50 5.01
N MET A 21 -0.70 -7.43 6.05
CA MET A 21 -0.53 -8.30 7.22
C MET A 21 -0.71 -9.77 6.85
N GLY A 22 -1.69 -10.08 6.01
CA GLY A 22 -1.90 -11.45 5.52
C GLY A 22 -0.74 -11.98 4.70
N LEU A 23 0.02 -11.10 4.05
CA LEU A 23 1.21 -11.46 3.27
C LEU A 23 2.51 -11.39 4.10
N GLY A 24 2.41 -11.08 5.38
CA GLY A 24 3.58 -10.98 6.25
C GLY A 24 4.51 -9.81 5.93
N LEU A 25 3.97 -8.75 5.34
CA LEU A 25 4.75 -7.57 4.98
C LEU A 25 4.83 -6.58 6.13
N GLY A 26 5.95 -5.86 6.23
CA GLY A 26 6.11 -4.70 7.09
C GLY A 26 5.97 -3.41 6.29
N GLY A 27 5.78 -2.30 6.98
CA GLY A 27 5.68 -0.99 6.37
C GLY A 27 4.51 -0.16 6.89
N TRP A 28 4.00 0.71 6.03
CA TRP A 28 2.91 1.60 6.43
C TRP A 28 2.15 2.13 5.21
N VAL A 29 0.97 2.65 5.48
CA VAL A 29 0.13 3.31 4.47
C VAL A 29 -0.49 4.56 5.10
N ARG A 30 -0.60 5.64 4.33
CA ARG A 30 -1.21 6.88 4.79
C ARG A 30 -1.92 7.62 3.66
N ASN A 31 -2.89 8.44 4.03
CA ASN A 31 -3.46 9.42 3.11
C ASN A 31 -2.52 10.62 3.01
N ARG A 32 -2.43 11.18 1.82
CA ARG A 32 -1.71 12.44 1.60
C ARG A 32 -2.71 13.59 1.51
N SER A 33 -2.23 14.80 1.75
CA SER A 33 -3.07 16.00 1.65
C SER A 33 -3.49 16.32 0.21
N ASP A 34 -2.79 15.74 -0.78
CA ASP A 34 -3.11 15.93 -2.20
C ASP A 34 -4.16 14.93 -2.73
N GLY A 35 -4.78 14.14 -1.85
CA GLY A 35 -5.79 13.16 -2.23
C GLY A 35 -5.25 11.79 -2.60
N LYS A 36 -3.95 11.64 -2.66
CA LYS A 36 -3.30 10.36 -2.98
C LYS A 36 -3.08 9.53 -1.73
N VAL A 37 -2.78 8.25 -1.93
CA VAL A 37 -2.34 7.34 -0.85
C VAL A 37 -0.87 7.02 -1.08
N GLU A 38 -0.11 7.03 0.00
CA GLU A 38 1.31 6.67 -0.02
C GLU A 38 1.51 5.45 0.86
N ALA A 39 2.35 4.51 0.39
CA ALA A 39 2.62 3.29 1.13
C ALA A 39 4.05 2.83 0.94
N VAL A 40 4.58 2.16 1.96
CA VAL A 40 5.85 1.46 1.90
C VAL A 40 5.58 0.01 2.28
N PHE A 41 6.06 -0.92 1.48
CA PHE A 41 5.94 -2.35 1.75
C PHE A 41 7.32 -2.98 1.76
N GLU A 42 7.57 -3.84 2.75
CA GLU A 42 8.84 -4.51 2.92
C GLU A 42 8.59 -5.98 3.25
N GLY A 43 9.34 -6.86 2.59
CA GLY A 43 9.25 -8.29 2.81
C GLY A 43 9.76 -9.05 1.60
N GLU A 44 9.35 -10.32 1.48
CA GLU A 44 9.72 -11.13 0.33
C GLU A 44 9.18 -10.51 -0.95
N ARG A 45 9.99 -10.51 -2.00
CA ARG A 45 9.66 -9.87 -3.27
C ARG A 45 8.33 -10.37 -3.84
N GLU A 46 8.10 -11.66 -3.81
CA GLU A 46 6.86 -12.24 -4.33
C GLU A 46 5.64 -11.67 -3.63
N ASN A 47 5.72 -11.51 -2.30
CA ASN A 47 4.62 -10.96 -1.51
C ASN A 47 4.45 -9.47 -1.75
N VAL A 48 5.54 -8.74 -1.93
CA VAL A 48 5.48 -7.32 -2.28
C VAL A 48 4.83 -7.15 -3.66
N GLU A 49 5.15 -8.02 -4.62
CA GLU A 49 4.54 -7.98 -5.94
C GLU A 49 3.03 -8.25 -5.88
N ARG A 50 2.60 -9.18 -5.03
CA ARG A 50 1.17 -9.43 -4.80
C ARG A 50 0.48 -8.19 -4.21
N MET A 51 1.16 -7.49 -3.32
CA MET A 51 0.64 -6.26 -2.74
C MET A 51 0.51 -5.15 -3.80
N VAL A 52 1.47 -5.05 -4.70
CA VAL A 52 1.41 -4.12 -5.83
C VAL A 52 0.19 -4.43 -6.69
N ASP A 53 -0.05 -5.70 -6.99
CA ASP A 53 -1.21 -6.12 -7.79
C ASP A 53 -2.52 -5.75 -7.09
N PHE A 54 -2.60 -5.94 -5.77
CA PHE A 54 -3.76 -5.49 -5.01
C PHE A 54 -3.98 -3.98 -5.16
N CYS A 55 -2.90 -3.20 -5.03
CA CYS A 55 -3.00 -1.75 -5.10
C CYS A 55 -3.40 -1.23 -6.48
N ARG A 56 -3.13 -1.98 -7.54
CA ARG A 56 -3.54 -1.59 -8.90
C ARG A 56 -5.04 -1.55 -9.07
N THR A 57 -5.75 -2.42 -8.37
CA THR A 57 -7.21 -2.49 -8.39
C THR A 57 -7.81 -1.77 -7.18
N GLY A 58 -7.23 -2.00 -6.01
CA GLY A 58 -7.75 -1.52 -4.74
C GLY A 58 -8.98 -2.29 -4.29
N PRO A 59 -9.56 -1.87 -3.16
CA PRO A 59 -10.79 -2.48 -2.66
C PRO A 59 -12.00 -2.08 -3.51
N PRO A 60 -13.14 -2.76 -3.34
CA PRO A 60 -14.39 -2.35 -3.98
C PRO A 60 -14.70 -0.88 -3.69
N GLY A 61 -15.08 -0.14 -4.71
CA GLY A 61 -15.36 1.29 -4.59
C GLY A 61 -14.17 2.19 -4.88
N ALA A 62 -12.96 1.66 -4.91
CA ALA A 62 -11.79 2.45 -5.29
C ALA A 62 -11.71 2.60 -6.80
N GLY A 63 -11.14 3.72 -7.25
CA GLY A 63 -10.86 3.94 -8.67
C GLY A 63 -9.40 4.34 -8.84
N VAL A 64 -8.52 3.35 -8.93
CA VAL A 64 -7.08 3.58 -9.09
C VAL A 64 -6.80 4.04 -10.51
N GLU A 65 -6.21 5.22 -10.65
CA GLU A 65 -5.86 5.80 -11.95
C GLU A 65 -4.40 5.60 -12.29
N ASP A 66 -3.53 5.66 -11.29
CA ASP A 66 -2.09 5.55 -11.50
C ASP A 66 -1.39 5.05 -10.25
N ILE A 67 -0.29 4.34 -10.44
CA ILE A 67 0.59 3.89 -9.36
C ILE A 67 2.02 4.25 -9.73
N ASP A 68 2.68 4.98 -8.84
CA ASP A 68 4.10 5.30 -8.97
C ASP A 68 4.88 4.44 -7.98
N ILE A 69 5.72 3.53 -8.49
CA ILE A 69 6.44 2.56 -7.68
C ILE A 69 7.93 2.87 -7.73
N LYS A 70 8.55 2.89 -6.54
CA LYS A 70 9.99 2.98 -6.41
C LYS A 70 10.47 1.74 -5.66
N TRP A 71 11.29 0.94 -6.30
CA TRP A 71 11.89 -0.24 -5.69
C TRP A 71 13.20 0.15 -5.00
N GLU A 72 13.36 -0.36 -3.77
CA GLU A 72 14.57 -0.12 -2.98
C GLU A 72 15.09 -1.43 -2.42
N SER A 73 16.35 -1.45 -2.02
CA SER A 73 16.93 -2.63 -1.38
C SER A 73 16.27 -2.89 -0.04
N TYR A 74 16.11 -4.17 0.30
CA TYR A 74 15.54 -4.58 1.58
C TYR A 74 16.43 -4.09 2.73
N LYS A 75 15.83 -3.43 3.70
CA LYS A 75 16.55 -2.85 4.84
C LYS A 75 16.18 -3.48 6.20
N GLY A 76 15.08 -4.22 6.25
CA GLY A 76 14.61 -4.82 7.48
C GLY A 76 14.16 -3.81 8.52
N GLU A 77 13.60 -2.68 8.10
CA GLU A 77 13.26 -1.57 9.00
C GLU A 77 11.95 -1.76 9.74
N PHE A 78 11.04 -2.57 9.21
CA PHE A 78 9.67 -2.63 9.71
C PHE A 78 9.37 -4.01 10.29
N GLY A 79 8.94 -4.05 11.55
CA GLY A 79 8.53 -5.28 12.19
C GLY A 79 7.08 -5.67 11.94
N SER A 80 6.25 -4.71 11.51
CA SER A 80 4.83 -4.94 11.25
C SER A 80 4.32 -3.91 10.24
N PHE A 81 3.05 -4.04 9.86
CA PHE A 81 2.40 -3.08 8.96
C PHE A 81 1.33 -2.29 9.71
N HIS A 82 1.27 -0.98 9.48
CA HIS A 82 0.30 -0.14 10.17
C HIS A 82 -0.14 1.05 9.31
N VAL A 83 -1.27 1.62 9.70
CA VAL A 83 -1.81 2.83 9.08
C VAL A 83 -1.24 4.04 9.81
N ARG A 84 -0.74 5.01 9.05
CA ARG A 84 -0.28 6.30 9.59
C ARG A 84 -1.33 7.37 9.38
N GLN A 85 -1.30 8.35 10.25
CA GLN A 85 -2.15 9.53 10.12
C GLN A 85 -1.59 10.52 9.10
#